data_328772dd318d3a9141a35b738e6136b3
#
_entry.id   328772dd318d3a9141a35b738e6136b3
#
_cell.length_a   1.000
_cell.length_b   1.000
_cell.length_c   1.000
_cell.angle_alpha   90.00
_cell.angle_beta   90.00
_cell.angle_gamma   90.00
#
_symmetry.space_group_name_H-M   'P 1'
#
loop_
_entity.id
_entity.type
_entity.pdbx_description
1 polymer ?
#
loop_
_entity_poly.entity_id
_entity_poly.type
_entity_poly.pdbx_seq_one_letter_code
_entity_poly.pdbx_strand_id
1 'polypeptide(L)'
;MQVVQYITNTQLLGLTPDNSKGETVMALLAINVRNQLRGKIKNIVYGDVVSEVEVETSAGTVTSVITTQSIRELALDKGSEVLALVKATDVALAKV
;
A
#
# COMPACT_ATOMS: atom_id res chain seq x y z
N MET A 1 -5.26 13.28 -1.62
CA MET A 1 -5.07 12.81 -1.33
C MET A 1 -4.50 12.59 -0.50
N GLN A 2 -4.33 12.38 -0.14
CA GLN A 2 -3.98 12.16 0.53
C GLN A 2 -3.18 11.71 1.11
N VAL A 3 -2.68 11.47 1.07
CA VAL A 3 -2.05 10.95 1.58
C VAL A 3 -1.10 10.85 1.94
N VAL A 4 -0.72 10.82 1.95
CA VAL A 4 0.05 10.57 2.27
C VAL A 4 1.01 10.82 2.72
N GLN A 5 1.31 11.05 3.07
CA GLN A 5 2.12 11.38 3.50
C GLN A 5 2.77 10.76 4.23
N TYR A 6 3.10 10.17 4.17
CA TYR A 6 3.62 9.52 4.82
C TYR A 6 4.77 9.55 4.74
N ILE A 7 5.04 9.80 4.67
CA ILE A 7 5.90 9.75 4.67
C ILE A 7 6.81 9.12 4.76
N THR A 8 7.09 9.24 5.11
CA THR A 8 8.04 8.66 4.90
C THR A 8 8.62 8.12 6.03
N ASN A 9 9.01 6.99 5.99
CA ASN A 9 9.57 6.37 6.97
C ASN A 9 10.74 6.99 7.37
N THR A 10 11.48 7.44 6.52
CA THR A 10 12.69 8.04 6.77
C THR A 10 12.60 9.05 7.78
N GLN A 11 11.63 9.84 7.71
CA GLN A 11 11.48 10.81 8.64
C GLN A 11 11.19 10.29 9.94
N LEU A 12 10.38 9.41 10.06
CA LEU A 12 10.03 8.89 11.27
C LEU A 12 11.18 8.22 11.81
N LEU A 13 11.94 7.71 10.95
CA LEU A 13 12.98 6.99 11.36
C LEU A 13 14.09 7.69 11.67
N GLY A 14 14.10 8.79 11.37
CA GLY A 14 15.14 9.54 11.67
C GLY A 14 15.41 9.05 13.00
N LEU A 15 14.47 8.55 13.56
CA LEU A 15 14.61 8.11 14.79
C LEU A 15 15.22 6.83 14.94
N THR A 16 14.93 5.98 14.34
CA THR A 16 15.42 4.72 14.60
C THR A 16 15.66 4.00 13.50
N PRO A 17 16.53 4.17 12.98
CA PRO A 17 16.83 3.57 11.82
C PRO A 17 16.98 2.18 11.89
N ASP A 18 17.47 1.79 12.71
CA ASP A 18 17.79 0.50 12.63
C ASP A 18 16.77 -0.45 12.67
N ASN A 19 15.79 -0.23 13.06
CA ASN A 19 14.96 -1.18 13.18
C ASN A 19 14.08 -1.33 12.18
N SER A 20 14.34 -2.03 11.30
CA SER A 20 13.52 -2.22 10.26
C SER A 20 12.18 -2.59 10.64
N LYS A 21 11.97 -3.32 11.58
CA LYS A 21 10.67 -3.63 11.88
C LYS A 21 9.99 -2.47 12.33
N GLY A 22 10.60 -1.73 13.07
CA GLY A 22 9.99 -0.59 13.61
C GLY A 22 9.58 0.32 12.52
N GLU A 23 10.33 0.35 11.48
CA GLU A 23 10.04 1.22 10.46
C GLU A 23 8.76 0.96 9.87
N THR A 24 8.44 -0.21 9.60
CA THR A 24 7.23 -0.53 8.94
C THR A 24 6.06 -0.09 9.77
N VAL A 25 6.12 -0.31 11.01
CA VAL A 25 5.03 0.05 11.86
C VAL A 25 4.88 1.55 11.93
N MET A 26 5.95 2.25 12.02
CA MET A 26 5.87 3.66 12.12
C MET A 26 5.24 4.24 10.87
N ALA A 27 5.59 3.72 9.74
CA ALA A 27 5.05 4.21 8.52
C ALA A 27 3.53 4.07 8.54
N LEU A 28 3.02 2.96 9.05
CA LEU A 28 1.61 2.76 9.07
C LEU A 28 0.93 3.74 10.02
N LEU A 29 1.59 4.08 11.08
CA LEU A 29 1.00 4.99 12.03
C LEU A 29 0.87 6.38 11.43
N ALA A 30 1.62 6.67 10.43
CA ALA A 30 1.59 7.97 9.83
C ALA A 30 0.50 8.10 8.76
N ILE A 31 -0.19 7.04 8.42
CA ILE A 31 -1.19 7.09 7.40
C ILE A 31 -2.58 7.30 7.94
N ASN A 32 -3.27 8.27 7.37
CA ASN A 32 -4.60 8.58 7.82
C ASN A 32 -5.62 8.05 6.83
N VAL A 33 -5.73 6.76 6.69
CA VAL A 33 -6.69 6.16 5.78
C VAL A 33 -7.44 5.12 6.59
N ARG A 34 -8.74 5.15 6.53
CA ARG A 34 -9.53 4.28 7.36
C ARG A 34 -9.73 2.87 6.87
N ASN A 35 -9.79 2.67 5.58
CA ASN A 35 -10.00 1.33 5.07
C ASN A 35 -8.67 0.70 4.70
N GLN A 36 -8.26 -0.29 5.50
CA GLN A 36 -6.97 -0.93 5.30
C GLN A 36 -7.19 -2.43 5.22
N LEU A 37 -6.82 -3.02 4.12
CA LEU A 37 -7.00 -4.43 3.91
C LEU A 37 -5.64 -5.09 3.74
N ARG A 38 -5.27 -5.96 4.65
CA ARG A 38 -3.97 -6.62 4.58
C ARG A 38 -4.06 -7.78 3.59
N GLY A 39 -3.10 -7.95 2.78
CA GLY A 39 -3.08 -9.03 1.82
C GLY A 39 -1.72 -9.26 1.23
N LYS A 40 -1.67 -10.11 0.22
CA LYS A 40 -0.43 -10.39 -0.49
C LYS A 40 -0.63 -10.16 -1.97
N ILE A 41 0.39 -9.68 -2.62
CA ILE A 41 0.32 -9.44 -4.04
C ILE A 41 0.28 -10.77 -4.75
N LYS A 42 -0.75 -10.98 -5.57
CA LYS A 42 -0.86 -12.23 -6.28
C LYS A 42 -0.44 -12.08 -7.72
N ASN A 43 -0.47 -10.91 -8.26
CA ASN A 43 -0.05 -10.70 -9.63
C ASN A 43 0.23 -9.22 -9.89
N ILE A 44 1.15 -8.94 -10.82
CA ILE A 44 1.46 -7.58 -11.22
C ILE A 44 1.52 -7.58 -12.75
N VAL A 45 0.78 -6.67 -13.35
CA VAL A 45 0.82 -6.52 -14.79
C VAL A 45 1.54 -5.22 -15.01
N TYR A 46 2.77 -5.28 -15.47
CA TYR A 46 3.60 -4.10 -15.63
C TYR A 46 3.28 -3.30 -16.89
N GLY A 47 3.23 -2.02 -16.76
CA GLY A 47 3.12 -1.11 -17.88
C GLY A 47 4.30 -0.16 -17.84
N ASP A 48 4.46 0.67 -18.82
CA ASP A 48 5.59 1.58 -18.87
C ASP A 48 5.47 2.65 -17.80
N VAL A 49 4.31 3.21 -17.61
CA VAL A 49 4.12 4.29 -16.68
C VAL A 49 3.30 3.83 -15.47
N VAL A 50 2.23 3.11 -15.69
CA VAL A 50 1.41 2.61 -14.61
C VAL A 50 1.31 1.10 -14.72
N SER A 51 1.08 0.45 -13.61
CA SER A 51 0.98 -0.99 -13.54
C SER A 51 -0.24 -1.37 -12.72
N GLU A 52 -0.72 -2.57 -12.91
CA GLU A 52 -1.88 -3.03 -12.20
C GLU A 52 -1.42 -4.10 -11.23
N VAL A 53 -1.80 -3.99 -9.98
CA VAL A 53 -1.38 -4.92 -8.94
C VAL A 53 -2.62 -5.57 -8.35
N GLU A 54 -2.65 -6.89 -8.30
CA GLU A 54 -3.76 -7.60 -7.71
C GLU A 54 -3.33 -8.10 -6.36
N VAL A 55 -4.10 -7.77 -5.35
CA VAL A 55 -3.79 -8.12 -3.97
C VAL A 55 -4.86 -9.07 -3.46
N GLU A 56 -4.46 -10.22 -2.95
CA GLU A 56 -5.40 -11.17 -2.42
C GLU A 56 -5.57 -10.86 -0.95
N THR A 57 -6.78 -10.57 -0.52
CA THR A 57 -7.06 -10.26 0.88
C THR A 57 -8.11 -11.23 1.39
N SER A 58 -8.39 -11.21 2.67
CA SER A 58 -9.41 -12.09 3.23
C SER A 58 -10.79 -11.73 2.70
N ALA A 59 -10.94 -10.54 2.16
CA ALA A 59 -12.23 -10.13 1.61
C ALA A 59 -12.28 -10.33 0.10
N GLY A 60 -11.27 -10.91 -0.50
CA GLY A 60 -11.24 -11.13 -1.95
C GLY A 60 -10.09 -10.39 -2.59
N THR A 61 -10.09 -10.34 -3.90
CA THR A 61 -9.01 -9.69 -4.63
C THR A 61 -9.28 -8.20 -4.78
N VAL A 62 -8.28 -7.41 -4.46
CA VAL A 62 -8.38 -5.98 -4.61
C VAL A 62 -7.40 -5.60 -5.70
N THR A 63 -7.82 -4.81 -6.66
CA THR A 63 -6.96 -4.38 -7.77
C THR A 63 -6.55 -2.94 -7.57
N SER A 64 -5.29 -2.68 -7.76
CA SER A 64 -4.75 -1.35 -7.58
C SER A 64 -4.00 -0.95 -8.83
N VAL A 65 -4.09 0.30 -9.23
CA VAL A 65 -3.31 0.80 -10.36
C VAL A 65 -2.40 1.85 -9.78
N ILE A 66 -1.11 1.62 -9.83
CA ILE A 66 -0.13 2.56 -9.28
C ILE A 66 0.97 2.75 -10.31
N THR A 67 1.81 3.70 -10.12
CA THR A 67 2.87 3.95 -11.09
C THR A 67 3.86 2.81 -11.02
N THR A 68 4.43 2.49 -12.15
CA THR A 68 5.43 1.45 -12.22
C THR A 68 6.63 1.83 -11.36
N GLN A 69 6.90 3.12 -11.27
CA GLN A 69 7.99 3.59 -10.45
C GLN A 69 7.71 3.30 -8.98
N SER A 70 6.47 3.41 -8.54
CA SER A 70 6.13 3.12 -7.15
C SER A 70 6.40 1.66 -6.84
N ILE A 71 6.15 0.77 -7.79
CA ILE A 71 6.42 -0.64 -7.58
C ILE A 71 7.89 -0.84 -7.34
N ARG A 72 8.73 -0.13 -8.09
CA ARG A 72 10.16 -0.28 -7.92
C ARG A 72 10.61 0.32 -6.61
N GLU A 73 10.14 1.51 -6.30
CA GLU A 73 10.56 2.19 -5.09
C GLU A 73 10.15 1.43 -3.83
N LEU A 74 9.01 0.79 -3.87
CA LEU A 74 8.55 0.04 -2.73
C LEU A 74 9.02 -1.42 -2.78
N ALA A 75 9.73 -1.77 -3.81
CA ALA A 75 10.25 -3.12 -4.01
C ALA A 75 9.14 -4.16 -3.91
N LEU A 76 8.02 -3.89 -4.56
CA LEU A 76 6.89 -4.79 -4.52
C LEU A 76 7.08 -5.95 -5.50
N ASP A 77 6.66 -7.11 -5.08
CA ASP A 77 6.82 -8.28 -5.89
C ASP A 77 5.69 -9.23 -5.60
N LYS A 78 5.56 -10.25 -6.41
CA LYS A 78 4.55 -11.24 -6.20
C LYS A 78 4.85 -11.89 -4.85
N GLY A 79 3.87 -12.00 -4.02
CA GLY A 79 4.04 -12.54 -2.68
C GLY A 79 4.33 -11.50 -1.61
N SER A 80 4.58 -10.26 -1.98
CA SER A 80 4.86 -9.23 -1.00
C SER A 80 3.62 -8.99 -0.14
N GLU A 81 3.81 -8.77 1.13
CA GLU A 81 2.72 -8.51 2.02
C GLU A 81 2.46 -7.02 2.01
N VAL A 82 1.24 -6.60 1.80
CA VAL A 82 0.92 -5.19 1.70
C VAL A 82 -0.38 -4.86 2.39
N LEU A 83 -0.66 -3.57 2.54
CA LEU A 83 -1.92 -3.11 3.02
C LEU A 83 -2.53 -2.35 1.86
N ALA A 84 -3.72 -2.75 1.44
CA ALA A 84 -4.42 -1.99 0.42
C ALA A 84 -5.19 -0.91 1.16
N LEU A 85 -4.95 0.33 0.80
CA LEU A 85 -5.53 1.46 1.48
C LEU A 85 -6.58 2.11 0.59
N VAL A 86 -7.78 2.28 1.11
CA VAL A 86 -8.84 2.87 0.32
C VAL A 86 -9.45 4.01 1.08
N LYS A 87 -9.43 5.20 0.52
CA LYS A 87 -9.95 6.34 1.21
C LYS A 87 -11.45 6.19 1.32
N ALA A 88 -12.01 6.59 2.41
CA ALA A 88 -13.44 6.46 2.65
C ALA A 88 -14.27 7.12 1.55
N THR A 89 -13.77 8.19 0.98
CA THR A 89 -14.50 8.89 -0.05
C THR A 89 -14.53 8.12 -1.36
N ASP A 90 -13.71 7.08 -1.48
CA ASP A 90 -13.67 6.31 -2.71
C ASP A 90 -14.45 5.00 -2.61
N VAL A 91 -15.13 4.76 -1.54
CA VAL A 91 -15.85 3.52 -1.37
C VAL A 91 -17.30 3.72 -1.76
N ALA A 92 -17.77 2.99 -2.74
CA ALA A 92 -19.16 3.05 -3.19
C ALA A 92 -19.89 1.86 -2.61
N LEU A 93 -21.17 1.97 -2.45
CA LEU A 93 -21.96 0.89 -1.88
C LEU A 93 -23.03 0.46 -2.85
N ALA A 94 -23.35 -0.81 -2.80
CA ALA A 94 -24.45 -1.34 -3.58
C ALA A 94 -25.34 -2.13 -2.62
N LYS A 95 -26.63 -2.04 -2.82
CA LYS A 95 -27.53 -2.79 -1.97
C LYS A 95 -27.77 -4.12 -2.63
N VAL A 96 -27.76 -5.19 -1.87
CA VAL A 96 -27.98 -6.52 -2.41
C VAL A 96 -29.29 -7.09 -1.94
#